data_6b35fcec39f128bc78d9463b7434ee6f
#
_entry.id   6b35fcec39f128bc78d9463b7434ee6f
#
_cell.length_a   1.000
_cell.length_b   1.000
_cell.length_c   1.000
_cell.angle_alpha   90.00
_cell.angle_beta   90.00
_cell.angle_gamma   90.00
#
_symmetry.space_group_name_H-M   'P 1'
#
loop_
_entity.id
_entity.type
_entity.pdbx_description
1 polymer ?
#
loop_
_entity_poly.entity_id
_entity_poly.type
_entity_poly.pdbx_seq_one_letter_code
_entity_poly.pdbx_strand_id
1 'polypeptide(L)'
;MENRDKKLALWKEAIPRMNEEDLEFLLDFSECFDPKLVKMAKTRYTELTKPQNEEEIHVAVVDSLASDVFEILEEMECTGEYDKDGEIVFSYKDSNFYITTYEDNHQFIEIWEYSWKRINMNNADEVTKAYRAINYVNCMGDISVSCSFNDNNEMCIHFGTRTLFFAHIPNRKGYLEYLLERFFDAHKFFEHKIQTFYEEEDPNEKGN
;
A
#
# COMPACT_ATOMS: atom_id res chain seq x y z
N MET A 1 -14.86 27.46 -9.51
CA MET A 1 -13.71 28.39 -9.40
C MET A 1 -13.07 28.32 -8.03
N GLU A 2 -13.81 28.44 -6.95
CA GLU A 2 -13.30 28.48 -5.55
C GLU A 2 -12.43 27.27 -5.12
N ASN A 3 -12.72 26.08 -5.62
CA ASN A 3 -11.98 24.84 -5.25
C ASN A 3 -10.61 24.74 -5.94
N ARG A 4 -10.44 25.32 -7.14
CA ARG A 4 -9.19 25.34 -7.89
C ARG A 4 -8.17 26.27 -7.26
N ASP A 5 -8.64 27.45 -6.79
CA ASP A 5 -7.78 28.45 -6.17
C ASP A 5 -7.28 28.00 -4.79
N LYS A 6 -8.13 27.31 -4.00
CA LYS A 6 -7.73 26.69 -2.73
C LYS A 6 -6.68 25.59 -2.94
N LYS A 7 -6.87 24.75 -3.95
CA LYS A 7 -5.93 23.69 -4.28
C LYS A 7 -4.58 24.26 -4.73
N LEU A 8 -4.60 25.31 -5.55
CA LEU A 8 -3.40 26.00 -6.00
C LEU A 8 -2.63 26.65 -4.84
N ALA A 9 -3.34 27.20 -3.85
CA ALA A 9 -2.74 27.80 -2.66
C ALA A 9 -2.00 26.74 -1.81
N LEU A 10 -2.61 25.59 -1.58
CA LEU A 10 -1.99 24.46 -0.85
C LEU A 10 -0.68 24.00 -1.51
N TRP A 11 -0.67 23.85 -2.83
CA TRP A 11 0.55 23.45 -3.56
C TRP A 11 1.66 24.51 -3.48
N LYS A 12 1.32 25.79 -3.51
CA LYS A 12 2.30 26.87 -3.36
C LYS A 12 2.98 26.87 -2.00
N GLU A 13 2.31 26.40 -0.95
CA GLU A 13 2.88 26.24 0.38
C GLU A 13 3.68 24.94 0.53
N ALA A 14 3.29 23.89 -0.19
CA ALA A 14 3.93 22.59 -0.12
C ALA A 14 5.27 22.53 -0.89
N ILE A 15 5.30 23.05 -2.15
CA ILE A 15 6.48 22.95 -3.03
C ILE A 15 7.79 23.44 -2.37
N PRO A 16 7.84 24.56 -1.61
CA PRO A 16 9.06 25.00 -0.94
C PRO A 16 9.59 24.05 0.13
N ARG A 17 8.75 23.12 0.60
CA ARG A 17 9.08 22.15 1.66
C ARG A 17 9.36 20.76 1.10
N MET A 18 9.13 20.53 -0.18
CA MET A 18 9.38 19.25 -0.85
C MET A 18 10.87 19.00 -0.97
N ASN A 19 11.24 17.72 -0.84
CA ASN A 19 12.58 17.24 -1.15
C ASN A 19 12.75 17.04 -2.67
N GLU A 20 13.95 16.59 -3.08
CA GLU A 20 14.30 16.37 -4.47
C GLU A 20 13.37 15.38 -5.17
N GLU A 21 13.08 14.25 -4.53
CA GLU A 21 12.27 13.15 -5.07
C GLU A 21 10.80 13.54 -5.24
N ASP A 22 10.23 14.24 -4.26
CA ASP A 22 8.87 14.76 -4.35
C ASP A 22 8.72 15.72 -5.54
N LEU A 23 9.77 16.51 -5.79
CA LEU A 23 9.80 17.44 -6.90
C LEU A 23 10.00 16.73 -8.25
N GLU A 24 10.84 15.71 -8.31
CA GLU A 24 11.04 14.88 -9.50
C GLU A 24 9.74 14.20 -9.90
N PHE A 25 9.06 13.56 -8.94
CA PHE A 25 7.73 12.97 -9.17
C PHE A 25 6.73 14.00 -9.71
N LEU A 26 6.67 15.20 -9.11
CA LEU A 26 5.78 16.26 -9.59
C LEU A 26 6.15 16.70 -11.01
N LEU A 27 7.43 16.69 -11.35
CA LEU A 27 7.92 17.07 -12.68
C LEU A 27 7.64 16.01 -13.75
N ASP A 28 7.71 14.74 -13.40
CA ASP A 28 7.37 13.62 -14.30
C ASP A 28 5.90 13.65 -14.69
N PHE A 29 5.03 14.11 -13.81
CA PHE A 29 3.61 14.28 -14.08
C PHE A 29 3.24 15.74 -14.39
N SER A 30 4.19 16.54 -14.88
CA SER A 30 4.02 17.99 -15.11
C SER A 30 2.83 18.35 -15.99
N GLU A 31 2.42 17.48 -16.91
CA GLU A 31 1.24 17.66 -17.77
C GLU A 31 -0.08 17.73 -16.98
N CYS A 32 -0.12 17.15 -15.78
CA CYS A 32 -1.29 17.11 -14.91
C CYS A 32 -1.41 18.33 -14.00
N PHE A 33 -0.39 19.21 -13.95
CA PHE A 33 -0.31 20.33 -13.01
C PHE A 33 -0.39 21.69 -13.69
N ASP A 34 -0.79 22.70 -12.90
CA ASP A 34 -0.77 24.10 -13.37
C ASP A 34 0.66 24.52 -13.73
N PRO A 35 0.90 25.16 -14.89
CA PRO A 35 2.25 25.55 -15.34
C PRO A 35 3.02 26.40 -14.33
N LYS A 36 2.33 27.16 -13.47
CA LYS A 36 2.97 27.97 -12.41
C LYS A 36 3.55 27.09 -11.31
N LEU A 37 2.87 26.00 -10.95
CA LEU A 37 3.35 25.03 -9.98
C LEU A 37 4.55 24.27 -10.53
N VAL A 38 4.49 23.83 -11.78
CA VAL A 38 5.60 23.18 -12.47
C VAL A 38 6.85 24.07 -12.50
N LYS A 39 6.68 25.36 -12.76
CA LYS A 39 7.78 26.33 -12.74
C LYS A 39 8.39 26.46 -11.34
N MET A 40 7.57 26.52 -10.30
CA MET A 40 8.05 26.58 -8.90
C MET A 40 8.81 25.31 -8.51
N ALA A 41 8.27 24.16 -8.89
CA ALA A 41 8.90 22.86 -8.64
C ALA A 41 10.27 22.75 -9.34
N LYS A 42 10.36 23.14 -10.62
CA LYS A 42 11.64 23.18 -11.37
C LYS A 42 12.68 24.09 -10.71
N THR A 43 12.28 25.26 -10.25
CA THR A 43 13.19 26.18 -9.57
C THR A 43 13.72 25.56 -8.27
N ARG A 44 12.83 24.97 -7.47
CA ARG A 44 13.19 24.34 -6.20
C ARG A 44 14.07 23.10 -6.42
N TYR A 45 13.73 22.25 -7.39
CA TYR A 45 14.54 21.09 -7.78
C TYR A 45 15.97 21.52 -8.17
N THR A 46 16.10 22.55 -9.01
CA THR A 46 17.43 23.06 -9.39
C THR A 46 18.24 23.63 -8.22
N GLU A 47 17.58 24.17 -7.19
CA GLU A 47 18.24 24.63 -5.97
C GLU A 47 18.79 23.46 -5.12
N LEU A 48 18.04 22.36 -5.04
CA LEU A 48 18.39 21.16 -4.27
C LEU A 48 19.46 20.32 -4.98
N THR A 49 19.39 20.19 -6.31
CA THR A 49 20.31 19.35 -7.10
C THR A 49 21.65 20.04 -7.45
N LYS A 50 21.93 21.24 -6.91
CA LYS A 50 23.28 21.80 -7.03
C LYS A 50 24.29 20.89 -6.33
N PRO A 51 25.34 20.42 -7.03
CA PRO A 51 26.18 19.34 -6.55
C PRO A 51 26.86 19.71 -5.23
N GLN A 52 26.42 19.09 -4.18
CA GLN A 52 27.18 18.89 -2.95
C GLN A 52 27.59 17.42 -2.98
N ASN A 53 28.88 17.15 -3.10
CA ASN A 53 29.56 15.86 -3.10
C ASN A 53 28.66 14.61 -3.20
N GLU A 54 28.57 14.04 -4.42
CA GLU A 54 27.65 12.94 -4.79
C GLU A 54 27.89 11.60 -4.04
N GLU A 55 29.01 11.41 -3.36
CA GLU A 55 29.34 10.12 -2.73
C GLU A 55 28.76 9.90 -1.32
N GLU A 56 28.36 10.94 -0.59
CA GLU A 56 27.82 10.79 0.77
C GLU A 56 26.28 10.66 0.82
N ILE A 57 25.58 11.04 -0.24
CA ILE A 57 24.09 11.13 -0.25
C ILE A 57 23.46 9.76 -0.53
N HIS A 58 24.08 8.91 -1.34
CA HIS A 58 23.50 7.61 -1.71
C HIS A 58 23.37 6.62 -0.55
N VAL A 59 24.25 6.66 0.43
CA VAL A 59 24.22 5.74 1.58
C VAL A 59 23.21 6.17 2.65
N ALA A 60 22.94 7.46 2.78
CA ALA A 60 22.03 7.98 3.81
C ALA A 60 20.52 7.90 3.43
N VAL A 61 20.21 7.78 2.14
CA VAL A 61 18.81 7.76 1.65
C VAL A 61 18.24 6.34 1.65
N VAL A 62 19.07 5.32 1.42
CA VAL A 62 18.66 3.90 1.39
C VAL A 62 18.16 3.41 2.76
N ASP A 63 18.69 3.96 3.86
CA ASP A 63 18.27 3.59 5.22
C ASP A 63 17.00 4.33 5.68
N SER A 64 16.50 5.35 4.95
CA SER A 64 15.50 6.25 5.52
C SER A 64 14.09 5.65 5.58
N LEU A 65 13.60 5.01 4.51
CA LEU A 65 12.20 4.53 4.49
C LEU A 65 11.98 3.32 5.41
N ALA A 66 12.90 2.37 5.41
CA ALA A 66 12.83 1.24 6.33
C ALA A 66 12.94 1.70 7.79
N SER A 67 13.88 2.63 8.08
CA SER A 67 14.02 3.25 9.39
C SER A 67 12.75 3.97 9.83
N ASP A 68 12.15 4.74 8.93
CA ASP A 68 10.86 5.42 9.14
C ASP A 68 9.73 4.43 9.47
N VAL A 69 9.69 3.28 8.77
CA VAL A 69 8.70 2.22 9.04
C VAL A 69 8.92 1.65 10.45
N PHE A 70 10.18 1.36 10.84
CA PHE A 70 10.47 0.86 12.19
C PHE A 70 10.06 1.85 13.29
N GLU A 71 10.35 3.16 13.11
CA GLU A 71 9.93 4.19 14.06
C GLU A 71 8.40 4.22 14.22
N ILE A 72 7.66 4.12 13.12
CA ILE A 72 6.20 4.11 13.15
C ILE A 72 5.66 2.84 13.80
N LEU A 73 6.25 1.68 13.54
CA LEU A 73 5.88 0.44 14.21
C LEU A 73 6.11 0.52 15.73
N GLU A 74 7.21 1.14 16.17
CA GLU A 74 7.46 1.40 17.59
C GLU A 74 6.39 2.33 18.20
N GLU A 75 6.02 3.41 17.50
CA GLU A 75 4.91 4.29 17.91
C GLU A 75 3.55 3.55 18.00
N MET A 76 3.38 2.49 17.19
CA MET A 76 2.18 1.62 17.20
C MET A 76 2.25 0.51 18.26
N GLU A 77 3.32 0.47 19.06
CA GLU A 77 3.62 -0.60 20.01
C GLU A 77 3.78 -1.98 19.33
N CYS A 78 4.18 -1.99 18.05
CA CYS A 78 4.48 -3.18 17.28
C CYS A 78 6.00 -3.38 17.22
N THR A 79 6.44 -4.62 17.40
CA THR A 79 7.86 -4.97 17.21
C THR A 79 8.05 -5.45 15.78
N GLY A 80 8.84 -4.70 15.02
CA GLY A 80 9.27 -5.07 13.68
C GLY A 80 10.62 -5.78 13.70
N GLU A 81 10.83 -6.72 12.80
CA GLU A 81 12.12 -7.36 12.54
C GLU A 81 12.29 -7.66 11.05
N TYR A 82 13.53 -7.76 10.58
CA TYR A 82 13.77 -8.23 9.22
C TYR A 82 13.68 -9.75 9.15
N ASP A 83 12.98 -10.26 8.15
CA ASP A 83 13.03 -11.67 7.81
C ASP A 83 14.27 -12.01 6.95
N LYS A 84 14.37 -13.28 6.53
CA LYS A 84 15.47 -13.78 5.69
C LYS A 84 15.49 -13.19 4.26
N ASP A 85 14.35 -12.69 3.80
CA ASP A 85 14.16 -12.12 2.46
C ASP A 85 14.31 -10.58 2.47
N GLY A 86 14.54 -9.98 3.66
CA GLY A 86 14.73 -8.54 3.85
C GLY A 86 13.43 -7.76 4.01
N GLU A 87 12.30 -8.44 4.18
CA GLU A 87 11.02 -7.80 4.46
C GLU A 87 10.91 -7.46 5.95
N ILE A 88 10.25 -6.36 6.29
CA ILE A 88 9.95 -5.99 7.69
C ILE A 88 8.71 -6.75 8.12
N VAL A 89 8.87 -7.68 9.07
CA VAL A 89 7.80 -8.49 9.62
C VAL A 89 7.36 -7.96 10.96
N PHE A 90 6.05 -7.86 11.18
CA PHE A 90 5.48 -7.43 12.46
C PHE A 90 4.09 -8.01 12.65
N SER A 91 3.62 -8.04 13.90
CA SER A 91 2.26 -8.45 14.25
C SER A 91 1.39 -7.25 14.59
N TYR A 92 0.18 -7.21 14.04
CA TYR A 92 -0.83 -6.21 14.36
C TYR A 92 -2.20 -6.89 14.49
N LYS A 93 -2.86 -6.73 15.65
CA LYS A 93 -4.16 -7.37 15.95
C LYS A 93 -4.21 -8.87 15.63
N ASP A 94 -3.23 -9.61 16.11
CA ASP A 94 -3.07 -11.06 15.92
C ASP A 94 -2.83 -11.53 14.48
N SER A 95 -2.62 -10.62 13.53
CA SER A 95 -2.20 -10.91 12.15
C SER A 95 -0.74 -10.54 11.94
N ASN A 96 -0.04 -11.31 11.08
CA ASN A 96 1.34 -11.03 10.69
C ASN A 96 1.38 -10.33 9.35
N PHE A 97 2.02 -9.18 9.33
CA PHE A 97 2.21 -8.36 8.15
C PHE A 97 3.68 -8.29 7.76
N TYR A 98 3.90 -8.09 6.48
CA TYR A 98 5.20 -7.97 5.83
C TYR A 98 5.22 -6.67 5.07
N ILE A 99 6.23 -5.84 5.29
CA ILE A 99 6.44 -4.61 4.53
C ILE A 99 7.73 -4.73 3.73
N THR A 100 7.60 -4.57 2.40
CA THR A 100 8.73 -4.45 1.49
C THR A 100 8.96 -2.98 1.19
N THR A 101 10.20 -2.54 1.37
CA THR A 101 10.71 -1.24 0.93
C THR A 101 11.63 -1.46 -0.28
N TYR A 102 11.68 -0.51 -1.20
CA TYR A 102 12.47 -0.64 -2.44
C TYR A 102 13.62 0.35 -2.45
N GLU A 103 14.83 -0.14 -2.71
CA GLU A 103 16.02 0.70 -2.84
C GLU A 103 15.91 1.72 -3.98
N ASP A 104 15.28 1.33 -5.09
CA ASP A 104 15.11 2.18 -6.27
C ASP A 104 13.89 3.11 -6.19
N ASN A 105 13.04 2.97 -5.18
CA ASN A 105 11.82 3.74 -5.08
C ASN A 105 11.41 3.99 -3.62
N HIS A 106 12.01 5.02 -3.05
CA HIS A 106 11.84 5.43 -1.66
C HIS A 106 10.45 6.00 -1.31
N GLN A 107 9.50 5.95 -2.23
CA GLN A 107 8.16 6.52 -2.04
C GLN A 107 7.07 5.46 -1.89
N PHE A 108 7.37 4.19 -2.20
CA PHE A 108 6.39 3.12 -2.14
C PHE A 108 6.79 2.08 -1.11
N ILE A 109 5.78 1.58 -0.42
CA ILE A 109 5.85 0.33 0.32
C ILE A 109 4.84 -0.66 -0.25
N GLU A 110 5.17 -1.93 -0.16
CA GLU A 110 4.19 -2.99 -0.30
C GLU A 110 3.93 -3.59 1.07
N ILE A 111 2.66 -3.80 1.37
CA ILE A 111 2.22 -4.46 2.61
C ILE A 111 1.53 -5.74 2.20
N TRP A 112 1.97 -6.84 2.78
CA TRP A 112 1.41 -8.16 2.54
C TRP A 112 0.99 -8.84 3.83
N GLU A 113 -0.06 -9.64 3.75
CA GLU A 113 -0.43 -10.66 4.72
C GLU A 113 -0.48 -11.99 3.99
N TYR A 114 0.57 -12.79 4.18
CA TYR A 114 0.74 -14.05 3.49
C TYR A 114 -0.03 -15.18 4.17
N SER A 115 -0.65 -16.06 3.35
CA SER A 115 -1.33 -17.27 3.80
C SER A 115 -2.36 -17.06 4.90
N TRP A 116 -3.08 -15.92 4.82
CA TRP A 116 -4.15 -15.56 5.76
C TRP A 116 -5.17 -16.68 5.91
N LYS A 117 -5.55 -17.33 4.80
CA LYS A 117 -6.44 -18.50 4.79
C LYS A 117 -5.87 -19.58 3.90
N ARG A 118 -6.11 -20.85 4.28
CA ARG A 118 -5.76 -22.02 3.49
C ARG A 118 -7.01 -22.83 3.18
N ILE A 119 -7.13 -23.29 1.95
CA ILE A 119 -8.27 -24.02 1.43
C ILE A 119 -7.76 -25.31 0.82
N ASN A 120 -8.33 -26.46 1.20
CA ASN A 120 -7.95 -27.74 0.66
C ASN A 120 -8.42 -27.86 -0.80
N MET A 121 -7.48 -28.10 -1.72
CA MET A 121 -7.76 -28.21 -3.16
C MET A 121 -8.67 -29.36 -3.55
N ASN A 122 -8.82 -30.38 -2.70
CA ASN A 122 -9.78 -31.48 -2.92
C ASN A 122 -11.24 -31.02 -2.70
N ASN A 123 -11.47 -29.87 -2.07
CA ASN A 123 -12.79 -29.25 -1.93
C ASN A 123 -13.05 -28.28 -3.09
N ALA A 124 -13.46 -28.82 -4.23
CA ALA A 124 -13.69 -28.04 -5.45
C ALA A 124 -14.75 -26.92 -5.27
N ASP A 125 -15.73 -27.12 -4.40
CA ASP A 125 -16.75 -26.14 -4.07
C ASP A 125 -16.14 -24.93 -3.35
N GLU A 126 -15.37 -25.18 -2.30
CA GLU A 126 -14.72 -24.11 -1.53
C GLU A 126 -13.67 -23.34 -2.38
N VAL A 127 -12.93 -24.06 -3.22
CA VAL A 127 -11.98 -23.47 -4.17
C VAL A 127 -12.71 -22.54 -5.16
N THR A 128 -13.86 -22.96 -5.69
CA THR A 128 -14.66 -22.15 -6.63
C THR A 128 -15.18 -20.89 -5.95
N LYS A 129 -15.70 -21.00 -4.72
CA LYS A 129 -16.12 -19.87 -3.90
C LYS A 129 -14.97 -18.90 -3.64
N ALA A 130 -13.79 -19.42 -3.30
CA ALA A 130 -12.62 -18.62 -3.07
C ALA A 130 -12.20 -17.80 -4.30
N TYR A 131 -12.16 -18.39 -5.48
CA TYR A 131 -11.85 -17.65 -6.71
C TYR A 131 -12.84 -16.51 -6.99
N ARG A 132 -14.11 -16.74 -6.75
CA ARG A 132 -15.12 -15.67 -6.90
C ARG A 132 -14.99 -14.59 -5.83
N ALA A 133 -14.69 -14.98 -4.60
CA ALA A 133 -14.42 -14.02 -3.53
C ALA A 133 -13.18 -13.17 -3.82
N ILE A 134 -12.08 -13.76 -4.34
CA ILE A 134 -10.89 -13.04 -4.81
C ILE A 134 -11.29 -11.98 -5.86
N ASN A 135 -12.00 -12.40 -6.90
CA ASN A 135 -12.43 -11.46 -7.95
C ASN A 135 -13.31 -10.33 -7.40
N TYR A 136 -14.23 -10.67 -6.49
CA TYR A 136 -15.11 -9.69 -5.87
C TYR A 136 -14.35 -8.64 -5.06
N VAL A 137 -13.44 -9.08 -4.17
CA VAL A 137 -12.65 -8.16 -3.34
C VAL A 137 -11.76 -7.29 -4.22
N ASN A 138 -11.11 -7.85 -5.25
CA ASN A 138 -10.28 -7.09 -6.19
C ASN A 138 -11.06 -6.03 -6.99
N CYS A 139 -12.38 -6.19 -7.15
CA CYS A 139 -13.22 -5.16 -7.78
C CYS A 139 -13.67 -4.07 -6.81
N MET A 140 -13.59 -4.32 -5.50
CA MET A 140 -14.22 -3.43 -4.50
C MET A 140 -13.24 -2.50 -3.81
N GLY A 141 -11.93 -2.77 -3.86
CA GLY A 141 -11.07 -2.06 -2.95
C GLY A 141 -9.61 -1.85 -3.33
N ASP A 142 -8.92 -1.25 -2.37
CA ASP A 142 -7.52 -0.88 -2.43
C ASP A 142 -6.60 -2.05 -2.03
N ILE A 143 -7.17 -3.12 -1.48
CA ILE A 143 -6.46 -4.34 -1.10
C ILE A 143 -6.63 -5.37 -2.21
N SER A 144 -5.51 -5.79 -2.78
CA SER A 144 -5.46 -6.87 -3.76
C SER A 144 -5.45 -8.22 -3.06
N VAL A 145 -6.19 -9.18 -3.62
CA VAL A 145 -6.20 -10.56 -3.14
C VAL A 145 -5.62 -11.46 -4.20
N SER A 146 -4.67 -12.30 -3.82
CA SER A 146 -4.06 -13.31 -4.67
C SER A 146 -4.08 -14.68 -4.01
N CYS A 147 -3.74 -15.70 -4.75
CA CYS A 147 -3.56 -17.03 -4.19
C CYS A 147 -2.30 -17.70 -4.75
N SER A 148 -1.70 -18.56 -3.93
CA SER A 148 -0.65 -19.50 -4.31
C SER A 148 -1.05 -20.93 -3.92
N PHE A 149 -0.26 -21.88 -4.35
CA PHE A 149 -0.47 -23.30 -4.05
C PHE A 149 0.77 -23.86 -3.36
N ASN A 150 0.57 -24.63 -2.30
CA ASN A 150 1.66 -25.26 -1.60
C ASN A 150 1.72 -26.78 -1.86
N ASP A 151 2.80 -27.41 -1.41
CA ASP A 151 3.03 -28.85 -1.58
C ASP A 151 2.04 -29.72 -0.79
N ASN A 152 1.30 -29.15 0.15
CA ASN A 152 0.26 -29.83 0.93
C ASN A 152 -1.10 -29.89 0.20
N ASN A 153 -1.14 -29.53 -1.08
CA ASN A 153 -2.37 -29.44 -1.87
C ASN A 153 -3.38 -28.45 -1.29
N GLU A 154 -2.86 -27.30 -0.83
CA GLU A 154 -3.68 -26.19 -0.30
C GLU A 154 -3.53 -24.95 -1.19
N MET A 155 -4.63 -24.26 -1.40
CA MET A 155 -4.70 -22.92 -1.94
C MET A 155 -4.51 -21.92 -0.78
N CYS A 156 -3.44 -21.15 -0.80
CA CYS A 156 -3.13 -20.12 0.19
C CYS A 156 -3.62 -18.77 -0.31
N ILE A 157 -4.43 -18.08 0.47
CA ILE A 157 -4.95 -16.76 0.15
C ILE A 157 -4.05 -15.69 0.76
N HIS A 158 -3.67 -14.69 -0.04
CA HIS A 158 -2.81 -13.58 0.34
C HIS A 158 -3.53 -12.26 0.09
N PHE A 159 -3.36 -11.32 1.02
CA PHE A 159 -3.81 -9.95 0.86
C PHE A 159 -2.61 -9.03 0.73
N GLY A 160 -2.69 -8.02 -0.13
CA GLY A 160 -1.59 -7.10 -0.33
C GLY A 160 -2.03 -5.75 -0.89
N THR A 161 -1.24 -4.74 -0.63
CA THR A 161 -1.40 -3.42 -1.24
C THR A 161 -0.04 -2.81 -1.52
N ARG A 162 0.02 -2.02 -2.58
CA ARG A 162 1.15 -1.15 -2.86
C ARG A 162 0.69 0.29 -2.77
N THR A 163 1.36 1.09 -1.97
CA THR A 163 0.94 2.45 -1.69
C THR A 163 2.12 3.40 -1.56
N LEU A 164 1.84 4.68 -1.80
CA LEU A 164 2.79 5.76 -1.52
C LEU A 164 3.00 5.88 -0.01
N PHE A 165 4.26 5.93 0.40
CA PHE A 165 4.64 6.08 1.80
C PHE A 165 5.91 6.92 1.89
N PHE A 166 5.76 8.23 2.02
CA PHE A 166 6.88 9.17 2.03
C PHE A 166 6.88 10.06 3.28
N ALA A 167 8.03 10.65 3.57
CA ALA A 167 8.32 11.39 4.79
C ALA A 167 7.31 12.52 5.11
N HIS A 168 6.64 13.07 4.09
CA HIS A 168 5.73 14.21 4.25
C HIS A 168 4.25 13.84 4.36
N ILE A 169 3.91 12.55 4.47
CA ILE A 169 2.53 12.15 4.80
C ILE A 169 2.22 12.69 6.20
N PRO A 170 1.19 13.55 6.34
CA PRO A 170 0.76 13.99 7.66
C PRO A 170 0.27 12.78 8.46
N ASN A 171 0.76 12.61 9.71
CA ASN A 171 0.36 11.51 10.57
C ASN A 171 0.59 10.13 9.92
N ARG A 172 1.86 9.81 9.62
CA ARG A 172 2.27 8.52 9.02
C ARG A 172 1.79 7.30 9.82
N LYS A 173 1.82 7.38 11.16
CA LYS A 173 1.25 6.35 12.03
C LYS A 173 -0.22 6.08 11.72
N GLY A 174 -1.05 7.11 11.78
CA GLY A 174 -2.48 6.96 11.49
C GLY A 174 -2.77 6.52 10.06
N TYR A 175 -1.87 6.85 9.10
CA TYR A 175 -1.98 6.37 7.73
C TYR A 175 -1.66 4.87 7.63
N LEU A 176 -0.61 4.39 8.29
CA LEU A 176 -0.28 2.96 8.33
C LEU A 176 -1.38 2.17 9.06
N GLU A 177 -1.85 2.66 10.21
CA GLU A 177 -2.99 2.05 10.91
C GLU A 177 -4.22 1.95 10.01
N TYR A 178 -4.56 3.01 9.27
CA TYR A 178 -5.67 3.00 8.32
C TYR A 178 -5.48 1.94 7.23
N LEU A 179 -4.28 1.81 6.67
CA LEU A 179 -4.00 0.78 5.66
C LEU A 179 -4.20 -0.63 6.23
N LEU A 180 -3.67 -0.91 7.43
CA LEU A 180 -3.83 -2.21 8.09
C LEU A 180 -5.30 -2.52 8.39
N GLU A 181 -6.12 -1.54 8.80
CA GLU A 181 -7.55 -1.74 8.99
C GLU A 181 -8.28 -2.15 7.70
N ARG A 182 -7.82 -1.66 6.53
CA ARG A 182 -8.38 -2.05 5.24
C ARG A 182 -8.20 -3.54 4.94
N PHE A 183 -7.14 -4.19 5.44
CA PHE A 183 -6.97 -5.64 5.33
C PHE A 183 -8.09 -6.38 6.08
N PHE A 184 -8.39 -5.98 7.30
CA PHE A 184 -9.47 -6.60 8.08
C PHE A 184 -10.86 -6.38 7.45
N ASP A 185 -11.08 -5.26 6.78
CA ASP A 185 -12.30 -5.06 6.01
C ASP A 185 -12.34 -5.96 4.77
N ALA A 186 -11.21 -6.12 4.06
CA ALA A 186 -11.10 -7.03 2.93
C ALA A 186 -11.33 -8.50 3.35
N HIS A 187 -10.84 -8.92 4.53
CA HIS A 187 -11.15 -10.24 5.11
C HIS A 187 -12.65 -10.45 5.31
N LYS A 188 -13.34 -9.46 5.89
CA LYS A 188 -14.81 -9.52 6.10
C LYS A 188 -15.55 -9.64 4.78
N PHE A 189 -15.14 -8.87 3.76
CA PHE A 189 -15.74 -8.95 2.42
C PHE A 189 -15.50 -10.31 1.78
N PHE A 190 -14.30 -10.85 1.89
CA PHE A 190 -13.95 -12.16 1.38
C PHE A 190 -14.79 -13.26 2.03
N GLU A 191 -14.85 -13.30 3.37
CA GLU A 191 -15.64 -14.28 4.12
C GLU A 191 -17.13 -14.16 3.82
N HIS A 192 -17.66 -12.94 3.78
CA HIS A 192 -19.05 -12.70 3.43
C HIS A 192 -19.36 -13.28 2.05
N LYS A 193 -18.49 -13.04 1.07
CA LYS A 193 -18.71 -13.51 -0.30
C LYS A 193 -18.66 -15.04 -0.42
N ILE A 194 -17.78 -15.70 0.34
CA ILE A 194 -17.77 -17.17 0.42
C ILE A 194 -19.09 -17.71 0.98
N GLN A 195 -19.63 -17.07 2.03
CA GLN A 195 -20.84 -17.53 2.71
C GLN A 195 -22.11 -17.31 1.86
N THR A 196 -22.18 -16.17 1.16
CA THR A 196 -23.38 -15.78 0.38
C THR A 196 -23.37 -16.30 -1.05
N PHE A 197 -22.40 -17.11 -1.42
CA PHE A 197 -22.17 -17.55 -2.79
C PHE A 197 -23.40 -18.16 -3.47
N TYR A 198 -24.17 -19.01 -2.79
CA TYR A 198 -25.36 -19.64 -3.35
C TYR A 198 -26.64 -18.82 -3.19
N GLU A 199 -26.65 -17.84 -2.30
CA GLU A 199 -27.84 -16.99 -2.09
C GLU A 199 -28.10 -16.03 -3.25
N GLU A 200 -27.05 -15.71 -4.02
CA GLU A 200 -27.12 -14.80 -5.16
C GLU A 200 -27.36 -15.51 -6.50
N GLU A 201 -27.13 -16.83 -6.59
CA GLU A 201 -27.28 -17.58 -7.85
C GLU A 201 -28.71 -18.02 -8.18
N ASP A 202 -29.66 -17.96 -7.25
CA ASP A 202 -31.02 -18.36 -7.52
C ASP A 202 -32.08 -17.30 -7.12
N PRO A 203 -32.20 -16.21 -7.91
CA PRO A 203 -33.35 -15.30 -7.76
C PRO A 203 -34.70 -15.96 -8.11
N ASN A 204 -34.70 -17.14 -8.76
CA ASN A 204 -35.94 -17.80 -9.25
C ASN A 204 -36.41 -18.96 -8.36
N GLU A 205 -35.62 -19.50 -7.43
CA GLU A 205 -36.11 -20.53 -6.50
C GLU A 205 -37.05 -20.02 -5.38
N LYS A 206 -37.18 -18.69 -5.19
CA LYS A 206 -38.13 -18.10 -4.23
C LYS A 206 -39.54 -17.96 -4.73
N GLY A 207 -39.89 -18.64 -5.83
CA GLY A 207 -41.22 -18.55 -6.49
C GLY A 207 -41.88 -19.88 -6.80
N ASN A 208 -42.01 -20.77 -5.82
CA ASN A 208 -43.03 -21.85 -5.86
C ASN A 208 -43.60 -22.12 -4.48
#